data_6e8ce1acb5baef5f7eae18f0b5dec2eb
#
_entry.id   6e8ce1acb5baef5f7eae18f0b5dec2eb
#
_cell.length_a   1.000
_cell.length_b   1.000
_cell.length_c   1.000
_cell.angle_alpha   90.00
_cell.angle_beta   90.00
_cell.angle_gamma   90.00
#
_symmetry.space_group_name_H-M   'P 1'
#
loop_
_entity.id
_entity.type
_entity.pdbx_description
1 polymer ?
#
loop_
_entity_poly.entity_id
_entity_poly.type
_entity_poly.pdbx_seq_one_letter_code
_entity_poly.pdbx_strand_id
1 'polypeptide(L)'
;MNNKAKKIKRLGNIEHMNFGLKEMVCAKKILDNPLACLKKHKQYFENVEGKKIANLCGSNGRKAVPLALLGAEVTVFDISEENRKYAIELATSVNANIDYIVTDVYDIDLEKYKGYFDLLYLEGGILHYFDDIDKLISILYSILKDSGMMILSDFHPLGKCITSQGKIDYFDSEIKKGDVAYKSFFIEQEQLDFPDVSIRSYTLSEIINSVLSQGFELKRFDEHRGWNNENIPWEFTILAQK
;
A
#
# COMPACT_ATOMS: atom_id res chain seq x y z
N MET A 1 -16.89 12.98 1.69
CA MET A 1 -16.45 11.65 1.22
C MET A 1 -16.85 11.49 -0.24
N ASN A 2 -15.86 11.40 -1.13
CA ASN A 2 -16.03 11.31 -2.58
C ASN A 2 -16.75 10.00 -2.96
N ASN A 3 -17.51 9.99 -4.07
CA ASN A 3 -18.20 8.78 -4.59
C ASN A 3 -17.25 7.59 -4.82
N LYS A 4 -15.97 7.86 -5.14
CA LYS A 4 -14.88 6.89 -5.28
C LYS A 4 -14.62 6.15 -3.96
N ALA A 5 -14.54 6.88 -2.85
CA ALA A 5 -14.34 6.33 -1.51
C ALA A 5 -15.50 5.43 -1.04
N LYS A 6 -16.74 5.80 -1.37
CA LYS A 6 -17.92 4.97 -1.07
C LYS A 6 -17.95 3.66 -1.86
N LYS A 7 -17.42 3.66 -3.08
CA LYS A 7 -17.40 2.49 -3.96
C LYS A 7 -16.35 1.47 -3.52
N ILE A 8 -15.14 1.91 -3.17
CA ILE A 8 -14.06 1.02 -2.70
C ILE A 8 -14.38 0.46 -1.31
N LYS A 9 -15.12 1.20 -0.50
CA LYS A 9 -15.54 0.79 0.86
C LYS A 9 -16.39 -0.50 0.88
N ARG A 10 -17.08 -0.86 -0.23
CA ARG A 10 -17.88 -2.09 -0.36
C ARG A 10 -17.06 -3.35 -0.65
N LEU A 11 -15.79 -3.21 -1.02
CA LEU A 11 -14.98 -4.33 -1.53
C LEU A 11 -14.37 -5.21 -0.46
N GLY A 12 -14.18 -4.68 0.74
CA GLY A 12 -13.72 -5.48 1.86
C GLY A 12 -14.65 -6.63 2.25
N ASN A 13 -15.92 -6.59 1.80
CA ASN A 13 -16.94 -7.56 2.23
C ASN A 13 -16.81 -8.96 1.61
N ILE A 14 -15.97 -9.16 0.62
CA ILE A 14 -16.03 -10.36 -0.24
C ILE A 14 -14.94 -11.39 0.10
N GLU A 15 -13.93 -11.02 0.85
CA GLU A 15 -12.88 -11.96 1.30
C GLU A 15 -13.31 -12.94 2.41
N HIS A 16 -14.58 -12.89 2.84
CA HIS A 16 -15.08 -13.60 4.05
C HIS A 16 -15.06 -15.14 4.02
N MET A 17 -15.07 -15.78 2.88
CA MET A 17 -15.42 -17.21 2.81
C MET A 17 -14.29 -18.23 3.07
N ASN A 18 -13.02 -17.80 3.17
CA ASN A 18 -11.89 -18.72 3.45
C ASN A 18 -10.95 -18.22 4.57
N PHE A 19 -11.41 -17.31 5.38
CA PHE A 19 -10.57 -16.50 6.26
C PHE A 19 -10.02 -17.26 7.49
N GLY A 20 -10.84 -18.01 8.22
CA GLY A 20 -10.45 -18.53 9.52
C GLY A 20 -9.18 -19.40 9.58
N LEU A 21 -8.98 -20.34 8.63
CA LEU A 21 -7.77 -21.19 8.58
C LEU A 21 -6.54 -20.41 8.07
N LYS A 22 -6.73 -19.51 7.11
CA LYS A 22 -5.64 -18.67 6.59
C LYS A 22 -5.18 -17.63 7.63
N GLU A 23 -6.07 -17.14 8.47
CA GLU A 23 -5.76 -16.21 9.56
C GLU A 23 -4.92 -16.83 10.66
N MET A 24 -5.28 -18.03 11.15
CA MET A 24 -4.47 -18.74 12.13
C MET A 24 -3.05 -19.00 11.64
N VAL A 25 -2.89 -19.37 10.36
CA VAL A 25 -1.56 -19.57 9.76
C VAL A 25 -0.82 -18.24 9.60
N CYS A 26 -1.53 -17.14 9.31
CA CYS A 26 -0.93 -15.82 9.21
C CYS A 26 -0.47 -15.30 10.58
N ALA A 27 -1.32 -15.35 11.59
CA ALA A 27 -1.01 -14.94 12.96
C ALA A 27 0.20 -15.71 13.52
N LYS A 28 0.24 -17.03 13.34
CA LYS A 28 1.38 -17.84 13.76
C LYS A 28 2.69 -17.41 13.08
N LYS A 29 2.68 -17.21 11.77
CA LYS A 29 3.88 -16.74 11.03
C LYS A 29 4.37 -15.37 11.51
N ILE A 30 3.44 -14.47 11.84
CA ILE A 30 3.75 -13.14 12.35
C ILE A 30 4.40 -13.25 13.73
N LEU A 31 3.86 -14.07 14.63
CA LEU A 31 4.42 -14.28 15.97
C LEU A 31 5.81 -14.95 15.92
N ASP A 32 5.96 -15.96 15.05
CA ASP A 32 7.22 -16.71 14.95
C ASP A 32 8.37 -15.83 14.41
N ASN A 33 8.09 -14.94 13.45
CA ASN A 33 9.10 -14.03 12.91
C ASN A 33 8.44 -12.81 12.22
N PRO A 34 8.12 -11.74 12.98
CA PRO A 34 7.47 -10.55 12.43
C PRO A 34 8.30 -9.87 11.34
N LEU A 35 9.64 -9.81 11.51
CA LEU A 35 10.51 -9.18 10.53
C LEU A 35 10.50 -9.90 9.17
N ALA A 36 10.44 -11.24 9.16
CA ALA A 36 10.35 -12.01 7.93
C ALA A 36 9.08 -11.75 7.13
N CYS A 37 7.97 -11.32 7.79
CA CYS A 37 6.71 -10.97 7.14
C CYS A 37 6.82 -9.70 6.28
N LEU A 38 7.85 -8.88 6.49
CA LEU A 38 8.16 -7.67 5.73
C LEU A 38 8.99 -7.98 4.45
N LYS A 39 9.34 -9.26 4.23
CA LYS A 39 9.95 -9.81 3.01
C LYS A 39 11.19 -9.02 2.56
N LYS A 40 11.17 -8.52 1.32
CA LYS A 40 12.26 -7.75 0.70
C LYS A 40 12.57 -6.43 1.40
N HIS A 41 11.63 -5.89 2.17
CA HIS A 41 11.80 -4.63 2.89
C HIS A 41 12.30 -4.78 4.33
N LYS A 42 12.47 -6.01 4.82
CA LYS A 42 12.85 -6.30 6.23
C LYS A 42 14.04 -5.48 6.74
N GLN A 43 15.03 -5.25 5.89
CA GLN A 43 16.25 -4.48 6.23
C GLN A 43 15.96 -3.04 6.66
N TYR A 44 14.84 -2.46 6.26
CA TYR A 44 14.45 -1.09 6.62
C TYR A 44 13.75 -1.01 7.99
N PHE A 45 13.39 -2.16 8.57
CA PHE A 45 12.60 -2.26 9.79
C PHE A 45 13.33 -2.94 10.99
N GLU A 46 14.64 -3.12 10.88
CA GLU A 46 15.42 -3.77 11.95
C GLU A 46 15.48 -2.93 13.23
N ASN A 47 15.32 -1.61 13.14
CA ASN A 47 15.41 -0.67 14.27
C ASN A 47 14.20 0.28 14.26
N VAL A 48 13.02 -0.24 14.54
CA VAL A 48 11.76 0.54 14.51
C VAL A 48 11.10 0.71 15.88
N GLU A 49 11.70 0.20 16.94
CA GLU A 49 11.17 0.34 18.30
C GLU A 49 10.96 1.84 18.65
N GLY A 50 9.77 2.17 19.10
CA GLY A 50 9.34 3.53 19.44
C GLY A 50 9.17 4.48 18.26
N LYS A 51 9.40 4.05 17.00
CA LYS A 51 9.17 4.89 15.81
C LYS A 51 7.70 4.96 15.45
N LYS A 52 7.25 6.14 15.05
CA LYS A 52 5.92 6.35 14.50
C LYS A 52 5.92 6.03 13.00
N ILE A 53 5.19 5.01 12.64
CA ILE A 53 5.13 4.51 11.24
C ILE A 53 3.71 4.68 10.69
N ALA A 54 3.59 5.35 9.54
CA ALA A 54 2.35 5.32 8.76
C ALA A 54 2.42 4.20 7.72
N ASN A 55 1.50 3.24 7.80
CA ASN A 55 1.29 2.26 6.74
C ASN A 55 0.11 2.70 5.87
N LEU A 56 0.41 3.34 4.74
CA LEU A 56 -0.58 3.91 3.82
C LEU A 56 -1.10 2.81 2.89
N CYS A 57 -2.42 2.81 2.64
CA CYS A 57 -3.13 1.75 1.92
C CYS A 57 -2.81 0.37 2.52
N GLY A 58 -2.81 0.31 3.86
CA GLY A 58 -2.26 -0.82 4.63
C GLY A 58 -3.13 -2.08 4.63
N SER A 59 -4.28 -2.03 3.91
CA SER A 59 -5.19 -3.16 3.72
C SER A 59 -5.54 -3.87 5.04
N ASN A 60 -5.46 -5.17 5.09
CA ASN A 60 -5.85 -6.02 6.22
C ASN A 60 -4.77 -6.13 7.33
N GLY A 61 -3.82 -5.21 7.40
CA GLY A 61 -2.87 -5.11 8.52
C GLY A 61 -1.69 -6.09 8.49
N ARG A 62 -1.56 -6.94 7.47
CA ARG A 62 -0.46 -7.94 7.38
C ARG A 62 0.95 -7.34 7.37
N LYS A 63 1.07 -6.03 7.15
CA LYS A 63 2.33 -5.29 7.28
C LYS A 63 2.38 -4.48 8.57
N ALA A 64 1.26 -3.88 8.95
CA ALA A 64 1.16 -3.07 10.16
C ALA A 64 1.38 -3.89 11.45
N VAL A 65 0.74 -5.06 11.55
CA VAL A 65 0.83 -5.90 12.74
C VAL A 65 2.25 -6.40 13.02
N PRO A 66 3.02 -6.91 12.04
CA PRO A 66 4.45 -7.21 12.25
C PRO A 66 5.26 -6.01 12.73
N LEU A 67 5.03 -4.81 12.17
CA LEU A 67 5.73 -3.59 12.59
C LEU A 67 5.43 -3.23 14.05
N ALA A 68 4.18 -3.37 14.48
CA ALA A 68 3.77 -3.16 15.86
C ALA A 68 4.44 -4.15 16.82
N LEU A 69 4.56 -5.43 16.42
CA LEU A 69 5.29 -6.44 17.21
C LEU A 69 6.81 -6.19 17.29
N LEU A 70 7.36 -5.45 16.33
CA LEU A 70 8.76 -4.97 16.38
C LEU A 70 8.91 -3.69 17.24
N GLY A 71 7.86 -3.27 17.92
CA GLY A 71 7.88 -2.14 18.86
C GLY A 71 7.56 -0.79 18.23
N ALA A 72 7.12 -0.72 16.98
CA ALA A 72 6.72 0.54 16.36
C ALA A 72 5.32 0.99 16.81
N GLU A 73 5.09 2.31 16.85
CA GLU A 73 3.76 2.92 16.95
C GLU A 73 3.17 3.03 15.53
N VAL A 74 2.26 2.13 15.17
CA VAL A 74 1.79 2.02 13.79
C VAL A 74 0.41 2.62 13.61
N THR A 75 0.30 3.56 12.66
CA THR A 75 -0.98 4.08 12.17
C THR A 75 -1.22 3.60 10.74
N VAL A 76 -2.33 2.91 10.50
CA VAL A 76 -2.76 2.48 9.17
C VAL A 76 -3.75 3.50 8.62
N PHE A 77 -3.55 3.92 7.37
CA PHE A 77 -4.50 4.69 6.60
C PHE A 77 -4.99 3.86 5.43
N ASP A 78 -6.27 3.55 5.41
CA ASP A 78 -6.89 2.77 4.33
C ASP A 78 -8.36 3.17 4.19
N ILE A 79 -8.90 3.01 3.01
CA ILE A 79 -10.25 3.45 2.69
C ILE A 79 -11.33 2.43 3.12
N SER A 80 -10.95 1.20 3.41
CA SER A 80 -11.86 0.08 3.65
C SER A 80 -12.11 -0.17 5.13
N GLU A 81 -13.38 -0.03 5.55
CA GLU A 81 -13.81 -0.43 6.89
C GLU A 81 -13.70 -1.95 7.12
N GLU A 82 -13.84 -2.73 6.06
CA GLU A 82 -13.71 -4.20 6.17
C GLU A 82 -12.26 -4.60 6.41
N ASN A 83 -11.31 -3.98 5.68
CA ASN A 83 -9.89 -4.18 5.94
C ASN A 83 -9.53 -3.80 7.38
N ARG A 84 -10.13 -2.75 7.92
CA ARG A 84 -9.95 -2.35 9.32
C ARG A 84 -10.36 -3.46 10.28
N LYS A 85 -11.53 -4.09 10.07
CA LYS A 85 -12.01 -5.18 10.94
C LYS A 85 -10.98 -6.32 10.98
N TYR A 86 -10.51 -6.76 9.80
CA TYR A 86 -9.50 -7.81 9.71
C TYR A 86 -8.17 -7.42 10.35
N ALA A 87 -7.71 -6.18 10.14
CA ALA A 87 -6.47 -5.71 10.71
C ALA A 87 -6.53 -5.69 12.24
N ILE A 88 -7.65 -5.26 12.83
CA ILE A 88 -7.86 -5.24 14.28
C ILE A 88 -8.00 -6.66 14.85
N GLU A 89 -8.72 -7.56 14.16
CA GLU A 89 -8.81 -8.97 14.56
C GLU A 89 -7.43 -9.63 14.56
N LEU A 90 -6.65 -9.41 13.49
CA LEU A 90 -5.28 -9.92 13.38
C LEU A 90 -4.39 -9.38 14.50
N ALA A 91 -4.41 -8.06 14.74
CA ALA A 91 -3.64 -7.41 15.79
C ALA A 91 -4.00 -7.99 17.19
N THR A 92 -5.31 -8.11 17.47
CA THR A 92 -5.81 -8.68 18.72
C THR A 92 -5.36 -10.13 18.91
N SER A 93 -5.38 -10.94 17.84
CA SER A 93 -5.01 -12.37 17.91
C SER A 93 -3.54 -12.60 18.27
N VAL A 94 -2.68 -11.60 18.06
CA VAL A 94 -1.24 -11.64 18.38
C VAL A 94 -0.84 -10.66 19.48
N ASN A 95 -1.81 -10.09 20.20
CA ASN A 95 -1.62 -9.09 21.26
C ASN A 95 -0.76 -7.88 20.82
N ALA A 96 -0.94 -7.45 19.57
CA ALA A 96 -0.36 -6.22 19.03
C ALA A 96 -1.39 -5.09 19.06
N ASN A 97 -0.91 -3.84 19.06
CA ASN A 97 -1.77 -2.65 18.96
C ASN A 97 -1.41 -1.84 17.73
N ILE A 98 -2.43 -1.48 16.93
CA ILE A 98 -2.31 -0.60 15.78
C ILE A 98 -3.44 0.42 15.79
N ASP A 99 -3.14 1.64 15.39
CA ASP A 99 -4.14 2.63 15.06
C ASP A 99 -4.59 2.42 13.61
N TYR A 100 -5.92 2.32 13.38
CA TYR A 100 -6.44 2.16 12.02
C TYR A 100 -7.46 3.25 11.69
N ILE A 101 -7.13 4.08 10.72
CA ILE A 101 -7.92 5.23 10.30
C ILE A 101 -8.51 4.95 8.92
N VAL A 102 -9.84 4.86 8.86
CA VAL A 102 -10.58 4.65 7.61
C VAL A 102 -10.75 5.98 6.90
N THR A 103 -9.88 6.25 5.93
CA THR A 103 -9.88 7.50 5.16
C THR A 103 -9.27 7.29 3.78
N ASP A 104 -9.61 8.18 2.84
CA ASP A 104 -8.81 8.33 1.63
C ASP A 104 -7.48 9.01 2.00
N VAL A 105 -6.37 8.60 1.37
CA VAL A 105 -5.06 9.25 1.60
C VAL A 105 -5.12 10.74 1.26
N TYR A 106 -5.92 11.12 0.27
CA TYR A 106 -6.13 12.54 -0.08
C TYR A 106 -6.86 13.36 0.97
N ASP A 107 -7.53 12.69 1.93
CA ASP A 107 -8.31 13.31 3.00
C ASP A 107 -7.63 13.14 4.39
N ILE A 108 -6.35 12.76 4.43
CA ILE A 108 -5.58 12.72 5.68
C ILE A 108 -5.55 14.11 6.32
N ASP A 109 -5.84 14.17 7.61
CA ASP A 109 -5.80 15.40 8.40
C ASP A 109 -4.35 15.90 8.54
N LEU A 110 -3.98 16.82 7.67
CA LEU A 110 -2.63 17.40 7.65
C LEU A 110 -2.36 18.31 8.85
N GLU A 111 -3.38 18.87 9.52
CA GLU A 111 -3.16 19.64 10.75
C GLU A 111 -2.70 18.73 11.88
N LYS A 112 -3.30 17.55 11.98
CA LYS A 112 -2.95 16.55 12.99
C LYS A 112 -1.63 15.83 12.71
N TYR A 113 -1.35 15.49 11.44
CA TYR A 113 -0.25 14.59 11.09
C TYR A 113 0.95 15.27 10.43
N LYS A 114 0.98 16.59 10.30
CA LYS A 114 2.13 17.32 9.73
C LYS A 114 3.42 17.02 10.52
N GLY A 115 4.43 16.48 9.84
CA GLY A 115 5.72 16.15 10.46
C GLY A 115 5.60 15.16 11.63
N TYR A 116 4.68 14.22 11.56
CA TYR A 116 4.36 13.32 12.68
C TYR A 116 5.06 11.98 12.62
N PHE A 117 5.26 11.42 11.42
CA PHE A 117 5.78 10.07 11.24
C PHE A 117 7.28 10.06 11.01
N ASP A 118 7.97 9.09 11.62
CA ASP A 118 9.40 8.84 11.40
C ASP A 118 9.62 8.08 10.09
N LEU A 119 8.61 7.25 9.69
CA LEU A 119 8.69 6.41 8.51
C LEU A 119 7.31 6.24 7.86
N LEU A 120 7.28 6.32 6.53
CA LEU A 120 6.12 5.98 5.72
C LEU A 120 6.37 4.67 4.97
N TYR A 121 5.38 3.78 4.99
CA TYR A 121 5.45 2.51 4.29
C TYR A 121 4.23 2.31 3.39
N LEU A 122 4.49 2.18 2.10
CA LEU A 122 3.52 1.93 1.03
C LEU A 122 4.01 0.71 0.25
N GLU A 123 3.17 -0.33 0.10
CA GLU A 123 3.53 -1.54 -0.65
C GLU A 123 2.33 -2.12 -1.37
N GLY A 124 2.50 -2.39 -2.66
CA GLY A 124 1.72 -3.36 -3.40
C GLY A 124 0.54 -2.84 -4.20
N GLY A 125 0.78 -2.33 -5.41
CA GLY A 125 -0.27 -2.08 -6.40
C GLY A 125 -1.22 -0.95 -6.02
N ILE A 126 -0.70 0.16 -5.51
CA ILE A 126 -1.49 1.27 -4.98
C ILE A 126 -1.50 2.51 -5.87
N LEU A 127 -0.39 2.83 -6.53
CA LEU A 127 -0.24 4.10 -7.25
C LEU A 127 -1.30 4.28 -8.35
N HIS A 128 -1.70 3.22 -8.99
CA HIS A 128 -2.69 3.29 -10.06
C HIS A 128 -4.10 3.71 -9.63
N TYR A 129 -4.40 3.70 -8.32
CA TYR A 129 -5.67 4.19 -7.77
C TYR A 129 -5.69 5.70 -7.56
N PHE A 130 -4.54 6.35 -7.61
CA PHE A 130 -4.41 7.81 -7.49
C PHE A 130 -4.37 8.43 -8.90
N ASP A 131 -5.12 9.49 -9.12
CA ASP A 131 -5.19 10.21 -10.40
C ASP A 131 -4.17 11.36 -10.46
N ASP A 132 -3.67 11.81 -9.32
CA ASP A 132 -2.68 12.88 -9.16
C ASP A 132 -1.55 12.41 -8.23
N ILE A 133 -0.44 11.97 -8.83
CA ILE A 133 0.71 11.48 -8.08
C ILE A 133 1.42 12.60 -7.32
N ASP A 134 1.44 13.83 -7.87
CA ASP A 134 2.11 14.95 -7.22
C ASP A 134 1.38 15.36 -5.93
N LYS A 135 0.05 15.34 -5.97
CA LYS A 135 -0.79 15.53 -4.77
C LYS A 135 -0.54 14.44 -3.74
N LEU A 136 -0.47 13.17 -4.17
CA LEU A 136 -0.14 12.05 -3.27
C LEU A 136 1.20 12.28 -2.58
N ILE A 137 2.27 12.50 -3.37
CA ILE A 137 3.63 12.66 -2.83
C ILE A 137 3.74 13.91 -1.94
N SER A 138 3.00 14.99 -2.25
CA SER A 138 2.93 16.18 -1.39
C SER A 138 2.34 15.90 -0.01
N ILE A 139 1.29 15.09 0.06
CA ILE A 139 0.70 14.65 1.33
C ILE A 139 1.70 13.80 2.12
N LEU A 140 2.34 12.83 1.46
CA LEU A 140 3.35 11.98 2.08
C LEU A 140 4.51 12.80 2.65
N TYR A 141 5.01 13.77 1.89
CA TYR A 141 6.05 14.70 2.35
C TYR A 141 5.60 15.50 3.57
N SER A 142 4.35 15.98 3.57
CA SER A 142 3.81 16.81 4.64
C SER A 142 3.70 16.07 5.96
N ILE A 143 3.28 14.81 5.97
CA ILE A 143 3.08 14.02 7.19
C ILE A 143 4.37 13.42 7.73
N LEU A 144 5.44 13.38 6.94
CA LEU A 144 6.75 12.86 7.32
C LEU A 144 7.53 13.91 8.11
N LYS A 145 8.21 13.51 9.18
CA LYS A 145 9.18 14.34 9.91
C LYS A 145 10.34 14.74 9.02
N ASP A 146 10.99 15.84 9.35
CA ASP A 146 12.30 16.18 8.78
C ASP A 146 13.28 15.04 9.07
N SER A 147 14.07 14.65 8.07
CA SER A 147 14.93 13.46 8.08
C SER A 147 14.21 12.10 8.18
N GLY A 148 12.88 12.10 8.12
CA GLY A 148 12.08 10.87 8.06
C GLY A 148 12.27 10.14 6.72
N MET A 149 11.93 8.85 6.72
CA MET A 149 12.13 7.97 5.56
C MET A 149 10.81 7.53 4.94
N MET A 150 10.76 7.46 3.63
CA MET A 150 9.65 6.87 2.88
C MET A 150 10.12 5.62 2.15
N ILE A 151 9.39 4.52 2.33
CA ILE A 151 9.51 3.29 1.55
C ILE A 151 8.26 3.17 0.69
N LEU A 152 8.43 3.38 -0.60
CA LEU A 152 7.36 3.25 -1.61
C LEU A 152 7.72 2.10 -2.54
N SER A 153 6.94 1.03 -2.49
CA SER A 153 7.10 -0.12 -3.38
C SER A 153 5.80 -0.40 -4.12
N ASP A 154 5.89 -0.53 -5.44
CA ASP A 154 4.72 -0.77 -6.28
C ASP A 154 5.07 -1.63 -7.48
N PHE A 155 4.05 -1.98 -8.28
CA PHE A 155 4.24 -2.67 -9.55
C PHE A 155 5.03 -1.81 -10.52
N HIS A 156 6.01 -2.44 -11.16
CA HIS A 156 6.78 -1.75 -12.18
C HIS A 156 5.93 -1.49 -13.43
N PRO A 157 5.96 -0.26 -14.00
CA PRO A 157 5.15 0.09 -15.16
C PRO A 157 5.32 -0.84 -16.37
N LEU A 158 6.52 -1.40 -16.58
CA LEU A 158 6.78 -2.38 -17.65
C LEU A 158 5.96 -3.67 -17.50
N GLY A 159 5.64 -4.09 -16.28
CA GLY A 159 4.83 -5.27 -16.04
C GLY A 159 3.46 -5.19 -16.72
N LYS A 160 2.83 -4.02 -16.71
CA LYS A 160 1.55 -3.78 -17.38
C LYS A 160 1.65 -3.92 -18.90
N CYS A 161 2.76 -3.49 -19.50
CA CYS A 161 2.96 -3.56 -20.96
C CYS A 161 3.06 -4.99 -21.48
N ILE A 162 3.38 -5.95 -20.64
CA ILE A 162 3.64 -7.35 -21.02
C ILE A 162 2.44 -8.25 -20.74
N THR A 163 1.71 -7.99 -19.67
CA THR A 163 0.56 -8.84 -19.27
C THR A 163 -0.70 -8.64 -20.09
N SER A 164 -0.81 -7.55 -20.82
CA SER A 164 -1.99 -7.29 -21.62
C SER A 164 -1.86 -7.85 -23.02
N GLN A 165 -2.88 -8.55 -23.48
CA GLN A 165 -2.98 -9.12 -24.84
C GLN A 165 -3.16 -8.06 -25.94
N GLY A 166 -2.83 -6.79 -25.69
CA GLY A 166 -2.95 -5.68 -26.62
C GLY A 166 -1.69 -4.79 -26.62
N LYS A 167 -1.63 -3.87 -27.57
CA LYS A 167 -0.62 -2.81 -27.59
C LYS A 167 -0.90 -1.88 -26.41
N ILE A 168 -0.23 -2.08 -25.29
CA ILE A 168 -0.20 -1.09 -24.23
C ILE A 168 0.90 -0.10 -24.55
N ASP A 169 0.50 1.15 -24.61
CA ASP A 169 1.43 2.26 -24.63
C ASP A 169 1.96 2.50 -23.22
N TYR A 170 3.27 2.39 -23.03
CA TYR A 170 3.94 2.70 -21.77
C TYR A 170 3.68 4.14 -21.30
N PHE A 171 3.48 5.05 -22.24
CA PHE A 171 3.26 6.47 -22.01
C PHE A 171 1.79 6.87 -21.88
N ASP A 172 0.88 5.90 -21.92
CA ASP A 172 -0.55 6.15 -21.78
C ASP A 172 -0.86 6.60 -20.33
N SER A 173 -1.23 7.87 -20.20
CA SER A 173 -1.55 8.54 -18.93
C SER A 173 -3.06 8.76 -18.73
N GLU A 174 -3.92 8.24 -19.60
CA GLU A 174 -5.36 8.42 -19.49
C GLU A 174 -5.92 7.74 -18.23
N ILE A 175 -6.90 8.42 -17.63
CA ILE A 175 -7.68 7.82 -16.53
C ILE A 175 -8.74 6.89 -17.16
N LYS A 176 -8.65 5.62 -16.83
CA LYS A 176 -9.53 4.57 -17.37
C LYS A 176 -10.38 3.94 -16.29
N LYS A 177 -11.48 3.33 -16.70
CA LYS A 177 -12.17 2.37 -15.84
C LYS A 177 -11.30 1.14 -15.67
N GLY A 178 -11.17 0.71 -14.45
CA GLY A 178 -10.46 -0.50 -14.09
C GLY A 178 -11.30 -1.38 -13.18
N ASP A 179 -10.85 -2.58 -13.04
CA ASP A 179 -11.40 -3.51 -12.07
C ASP A 179 -10.68 -3.36 -10.72
N VAL A 180 -11.43 -3.63 -9.68
CA VAL A 180 -10.84 -3.73 -8.35
C VAL A 180 -9.95 -4.95 -8.26
N ALA A 181 -8.90 -4.85 -7.46
CA ALA A 181 -8.02 -5.97 -7.19
C ALA A 181 -8.84 -7.23 -6.81
N TYR A 182 -8.43 -8.37 -7.34
CA TYR A 182 -9.04 -9.68 -7.06
C TYR A 182 -10.46 -9.93 -7.62
N LYS A 183 -11.11 -9.00 -8.32
CA LYS A 183 -12.43 -9.21 -8.91
C LYS A 183 -12.52 -10.50 -9.73
N SER A 184 -11.49 -10.83 -10.48
CA SER A 184 -11.43 -12.04 -11.32
C SER A 184 -11.43 -13.37 -10.55
N PHE A 185 -11.25 -13.36 -9.23
CA PHE A 185 -11.33 -14.57 -8.39
C PHE A 185 -12.76 -14.93 -7.96
N PHE A 186 -13.72 -14.08 -8.27
CA PHE A 186 -15.13 -14.26 -7.93
C PHE A 186 -15.92 -14.77 -9.13
N ILE A 187 -17.04 -15.46 -8.88
CA ILE A 187 -17.93 -15.90 -9.94
C ILE A 187 -18.56 -14.68 -10.64
N GLU A 188 -18.88 -14.81 -11.94
CA GLU A 188 -19.36 -13.71 -12.76
C GLU A 188 -20.53 -12.92 -12.17
N GLN A 189 -21.47 -13.61 -11.48
CA GLN A 189 -22.59 -12.97 -10.81
C GLN A 189 -22.18 -12.05 -9.67
N GLU A 190 -21.22 -12.46 -8.88
CA GLU A 190 -20.68 -11.64 -7.77
C GLU A 190 -19.86 -10.46 -8.31
N GLN A 191 -19.20 -10.64 -9.46
CA GLN A 191 -18.42 -9.57 -10.10
C GLN A 191 -19.27 -8.37 -10.52
N LEU A 192 -20.58 -8.55 -10.74
CA LEU A 192 -21.50 -7.47 -11.10
C LEU A 192 -21.71 -6.46 -9.95
N ASP A 193 -21.55 -6.90 -8.72
CA ASP A 193 -21.71 -6.06 -7.53
C ASP A 193 -20.46 -5.23 -7.21
N PHE A 194 -19.33 -5.50 -7.89
CA PHE A 194 -18.11 -4.74 -7.69
C PHE A 194 -18.21 -3.35 -8.30
N PRO A 195 -17.81 -2.30 -7.58
CA PRO A 195 -17.78 -0.97 -8.14
C PRO A 195 -16.69 -0.83 -9.20
N ASP A 196 -16.98 -0.04 -10.22
CA ASP A 196 -15.94 0.48 -11.10
C ASP A 196 -14.98 1.37 -10.34
N VAL A 197 -13.69 1.22 -10.58
CA VAL A 197 -12.65 2.10 -10.07
C VAL A 197 -12.00 2.85 -11.23
N SER A 198 -11.56 4.06 -10.97
CA SER A 198 -10.72 4.79 -11.91
C SER A 198 -9.28 4.40 -11.65
N ILE A 199 -8.56 4.04 -12.70
CA ILE A 199 -7.13 3.73 -12.64
C ILE A 199 -6.37 4.61 -13.62
N ARG A 200 -5.15 4.98 -13.24
CA ARG A 200 -4.18 5.68 -14.09
C ARG A 200 -2.87 4.91 -14.11
N SER A 201 -2.26 4.81 -15.28
CA SER A 201 -0.89 4.32 -15.42
C SER A 201 0.09 5.47 -15.27
N TYR A 202 1.23 5.19 -14.66
CA TYR A 202 2.35 6.12 -14.54
C TYR A 202 3.58 5.52 -15.18
N THR A 203 4.38 6.31 -15.84
CA THR A 203 5.74 5.94 -16.21
C THR A 203 6.63 5.96 -14.97
N LEU A 204 7.73 5.22 -15.01
CA LEU A 204 8.70 5.26 -13.90
C LEU A 204 9.29 6.66 -13.71
N SER A 205 9.48 7.40 -14.81
CA SER A 205 9.96 8.79 -14.75
C SER A 205 8.97 9.73 -14.07
N GLU A 206 7.66 9.60 -14.30
CA GLU A 206 6.66 10.40 -13.57
C GLU A 206 6.73 10.13 -12.07
N ILE A 207 6.84 8.86 -11.66
CA ILE A 207 6.91 8.48 -10.24
C ILE A 207 8.15 9.07 -9.58
N ILE A 208 9.34 8.87 -10.18
CA ILE A 208 10.61 9.34 -9.63
C ILE A 208 10.64 10.86 -9.60
N ASN A 209 10.23 11.53 -10.68
CA ASN A 209 10.25 12.98 -10.77
C ASN A 209 9.28 13.63 -9.77
N SER A 210 8.12 13.04 -9.52
CA SER A 210 7.20 13.50 -8.48
C SER A 210 7.84 13.46 -7.09
N VAL A 211 8.53 12.36 -6.76
CA VAL A 211 9.27 12.22 -5.49
C VAL A 211 10.35 13.30 -5.36
N LEU A 212 11.17 13.49 -6.40
CA LEU A 212 12.26 14.47 -6.39
C LEU A 212 11.75 15.92 -6.37
N SER A 213 10.72 16.23 -7.16
CA SER A 213 10.16 17.58 -7.27
C SER A 213 9.52 18.05 -5.97
N GLN A 214 9.03 17.13 -5.14
CA GLN A 214 8.47 17.45 -3.82
C GLN A 214 9.56 17.76 -2.77
N GLY A 215 10.83 17.46 -3.05
CA GLY A 215 11.96 17.74 -2.18
C GLY A 215 12.51 16.53 -1.43
N PHE A 216 12.05 15.32 -1.75
CA PHE A 216 12.69 14.11 -1.24
C PHE A 216 14.09 13.91 -1.80
N GLU A 217 15.02 13.46 -0.98
CA GLU A 217 16.30 12.93 -1.42
C GLU A 217 16.16 11.42 -1.70
N LEU A 218 16.39 11.00 -2.93
CA LEU A 218 16.38 9.58 -3.30
C LEU A 218 17.62 8.89 -2.74
N LYS A 219 17.44 8.01 -1.75
CA LYS A 219 18.54 7.24 -1.15
C LYS A 219 18.83 5.95 -1.89
N ARG A 220 17.77 5.31 -2.42
CA ARG A 220 17.90 4.04 -3.12
C ARG A 220 16.69 3.81 -4.03
N PHE A 221 16.96 3.19 -5.18
CA PHE A 221 15.96 2.66 -6.10
C PHE A 221 16.34 1.23 -6.45
N ASP A 222 15.43 0.29 -6.20
CA ASP A 222 15.60 -1.12 -6.50
C ASP A 222 14.50 -1.61 -7.43
N GLU A 223 14.86 -2.42 -8.42
CA GLU A 223 13.91 -3.17 -9.25
C GLU A 223 13.92 -4.64 -8.81
N HIS A 224 12.72 -5.23 -8.79
CA HIS A 224 12.56 -6.61 -8.34
C HIS A 224 11.86 -7.45 -9.41
N ARG A 225 12.28 -8.73 -9.49
CA ARG A 225 11.51 -9.74 -10.20
C ARG A 225 10.19 -9.98 -9.50
N GLY A 226 9.18 -10.39 -10.25
CA GLY A 226 7.89 -10.78 -9.66
C GLY A 226 7.91 -12.18 -9.06
N TRP A 227 6.73 -12.64 -8.73
CA TRP A 227 6.54 -13.90 -7.99
C TRP A 227 6.91 -15.14 -8.79
N ASN A 228 6.87 -15.07 -10.12
CA ASN A 228 7.25 -16.15 -11.03
C ASN A 228 8.70 -16.00 -11.53
N ASN A 229 9.49 -15.14 -10.89
CA ASN A 229 10.89 -14.87 -11.24
C ASN A 229 11.04 -14.37 -12.69
N GLU A 230 10.16 -13.47 -13.11
CA GLU A 230 10.14 -12.88 -14.46
C GLU A 230 11.50 -12.29 -14.83
N ASN A 231 11.82 -12.31 -16.13
CA ASN A 231 13.11 -11.82 -16.66
C ASN A 231 13.18 -10.29 -16.81
N ILE A 232 12.12 -9.59 -16.42
CA ILE A 232 12.02 -8.14 -16.44
C ILE A 232 11.63 -7.64 -15.04
N PRO A 233 11.85 -6.36 -14.73
CA PRO A 233 11.37 -5.80 -13.48
C PRO A 233 9.84 -5.83 -13.43
N TRP A 234 9.30 -6.35 -12.32
CA TRP A 234 7.87 -6.50 -12.07
C TRP A 234 7.38 -5.60 -10.95
N GLU A 235 8.27 -5.29 -10.04
CA GLU A 235 8.08 -4.38 -8.92
C GLU A 235 9.29 -3.47 -8.77
N PHE A 236 9.10 -2.33 -8.13
CA PHE A 236 10.19 -1.46 -7.72
C PHE A 236 10.05 -1.05 -6.25
N THR A 237 11.14 -0.55 -5.68
CA THR A 237 11.14 0.08 -4.34
C THR A 237 11.94 1.36 -4.38
N ILE A 238 11.33 2.45 -3.95
CA ILE A 238 11.96 3.74 -3.69
C ILE A 238 12.19 3.85 -2.19
N LEU A 239 13.42 4.12 -1.78
CA LEU A 239 13.77 4.61 -0.46
C LEU A 239 14.15 6.08 -0.59
N ALA A 240 13.39 6.96 0.05
CA ALA A 240 13.59 8.40 -0.03
C ALA A 240 13.54 9.02 1.37
N GLN A 241 14.27 10.11 1.55
CA GLN A 241 14.35 10.87 2.79
C GLN A 241 13.84 12.30 2.58
N LYS A 242 13.09 12.80 3.56
CA LYS A 242 12.71 14.21 3.64
C LYS A 242 13.85 15.06 4.14
#